data_f48cdfb747bca932637e0f4a7a1b614e
#
_entry.id   f48cdfb747bca932637e0f4a7a1b614e
#
_cell.length_a   1.000
_cell.length_b   1.000
_cell.length_c   1.000
_cell.angle_alpha   90.00
_cell.angle_beta   90.00
_cell.angle_gamma   90.00
#
_symmetry.space_group_name_H-M   'P 1'
#
loop_
_entity.id
_entity.type
_entity.pdbx_description
1 polymer ?
#
loop_
_entity_poly.entity_id
_entity_poly.type
_entity_poly.pdbx_seq_one_letter_code
_entity_poly.pdbx_strand_id
1 'polypeptide(L)'
;KCIEKGIAFHHSGLVQKQKKVVEEGFKKDKIKVICCTPTLAMGVNLPAFRVIMRSLKRYSGRRGMDWIPVLEYHQMTGRAGRPNFSDDYGEAISLASSDKERDFIVEKYINGSAEEIVSKLSVEPVLRRAVLSLIASGFVIKVDDMIDFFKSSFYGFQYDDDFSFEYKINDALKQVEEYGFINILGEKLEATKIGQRV
;
A
#
# COMPACT_ATOMS: atom_id res chain seq x y z
N LYS A 1 15.26 2.11 -29.43
CA LYS A 1 14.65 1.03 -30.28
C LYS A 1 13.22 0.65 -29.85
N CYS A 2 12.96 0.30 -28.56
CA CYS A 2 11.59 -0.09 -28.14
C CYS A 2 10.63 1.09 -28.17
N ILE A 3 11.01 2.23 -27.60
CA ILE A 3 10.18 3.45 -27.55
C ILE A 3 9.81 3.95 -28.96
N GLU A 4 10.74 3.91 -29.93
CA GLU A 4 10.48 4.26 -31.33
C GLU A 4 9.44 3.36 -31.99
N LYS A 5 9.27 2.13 -31.47
CA LYS A 5 8.24 1.18 -31.88
C LYS A 5 6.94 1.25 -31.06
N GLY A 6 6.82 2.26 -30.20
CA GLY A 6 5.65 2.44 -29.34
C GLY A 6 5.59 1.48 -28.14
N ILE A 7 6.71 0.88 -27.72
CA ILE A 7 6.78 -0.06 -26.59
C ILE A 7 7.72 0.51 -25.55
N ALA A 8 7.28 0.56 -24.28
CA ALA A 8 8.09 1.02 -23.17
C ALA A 8 8.06 0.06 -21.97
N PHE A 9 9.04 0.24 -21.07
CA PHE A 9 9.09 -0.42 -19.79
C PHE A 9 8.88 0.62 -18.68
N HIS A 10 8.20 0.23 -17.58
CA HIS A 10 8.02 1.08 -16.42
C HIS A 10 8.19 0.27 -15.14
N HIS A 11 9.18 0.63 -14.32
CA HIS A 11 9.49 -0.03 -13.05
C HIS A 11 10.18 0.93 -12.08
N SER A 12 10.31 0.53 -10.81
CA SER A 12 10.90 1.37 -9.74
C SER A 12 12.34 1.80 -9.99
N GLY A 13 13.13 1.01 -10.74
CA GLY A 13 14.53 1.31 -11.09
C GLY A 13 14.71 2.41 -12.13
N LEU A 14 13.63 2.91 -12.78
CA LEU A 14 13.71 4.08 -13.66
C LEU A 14 13.80 5.37 -12.84
N VAL A 15 14.64 6.31 -13.29
CA VAL A 15 14.66 7.66 -12.71
C VAL A 15 13.37 8.42 -13.08
N GLN A 16 12.99 9.41 -12.25
CA GLN A 16 11.72 10.12 -12.38
C GLN A 16 11.50 10.74 -13.78
N LYS A 17 12.55 11.28 -14.38
CA LYS A 17 12.48 11.85 -15.75
C LYS A 17 12.10 10.79 -16.80
N GLN A 18 12.65 9.57 -16.69
CA GLN A 18 12.32 8.48 -17.61
C GLN A 18 10.89 8.00 -17.42
N LYS A 19 10.42 7.86 -16.17
CA LYS A 19 9.02 7.52 -15.85
C LYS A 19 8.08 8.52 -16.52
N LYS A 20 8.32 9.82 -16.31
CA LYS A 20 7.50 10.89 -16.88
C LYS A 20 7.44 10.85 -18.42
N VAL A 21 8.57 10.58 -19.09
CA VAL A 21 8.60 10.44 -20.56
C VAL A 21 7.73 9.29 -21.04
N VAL A 22 7.79 8.11 -20.36
CA VAL A 22 6.96 6.97 -20.69
C VAL A 22 5.48 7.28 -20.45
N GLU A 23 5.14 7.86 -19.32
CA GLU A 23 3.76 8.21 -18.94
C GLU A 23 3.14 9.23 -19.89
N GLU A 24 3.87 10.31 -20.22
CA GLU A 24 3.41 11.30 -21.20
C GLU A 24 3.31 10.73 -22.62
N GLY A 25 4.27 9.88 -23.00
CA GLY A 25 4.25 9.21 -24.29
C GLY A 25 3.03 8.30 -24.45
N PHE A 26 2.64 7.61 -23.38
CA PHE A 26 1.44 6.78 -23.36
C PHE A 26 0.16 7.61 -23.41
N LYS A 27 0.06 8.67 -22.59
CA LYS A 27 -1.08 9.59 -22.64
C LYS A 27 -1.29 10.26 -23.99
N LYS A 28 -0.21 10.51 -24.72
CA LYS A 28 -0.22 11.10 -26.08
C LYS A 28 -0.33 10.05 -27.19
N ASP A 29 -0.61 8.81 -26.84
CA ASP A 29 -0.77 7.69 -27.76
C ASP A 29 0.46 7.39 -28.66
N LYS A 30 1.64 7.91 -28.28
CA LYS A 30 2.93 7.63 -28.93
C LYS A 30 3.52 6.28 -28.46
N ILE A 31 3.24 5.89 -27.23
CA ILE A 31 3.55 4.58 -26.67
C ILE A 31 2.25 3.80 -26.61
N LYS A 32 2.20 2.66 -27.26
CA LYS A 32 1.01 1.80 -27.36
C LYS A 32 0.98 0.71 -26.30
N VAL A 33 2.16 0.27 -25.84
CA VAL A 33 2.32 -0.82 -24.88
C VAL A 33 3.32 -0.45 -23.81
N ILE A 34 2.93 -0.64 -22.54
CA ILE A 34 3.83 -0.51 -21.42
C ILE A 34 3.94 -1.88 -20.71
N CYS A 35 5.17 -2.43 -20.64
CA CYS A 35 5.49 -3.54 -19.78
C CYS A 35 5.91 -2.98 -18.41
N CYS A 36 5.17 -3.27 -17.34
CA CYS A 36 5.40 -2.66 -16.05
C CYS A 36 5.33 -3.65 -14.89
N THR A 37 5.89 -3.23 -13.77
CA THR A 37 5.65 -3.86 -12.47
C THR A 37 4.34 -3.32 -11.86
N PRO A 38 3.70 -4.00 -10.88
CA PRO A 38 2.46 -3.58 -10.25
C PRO A 38 2.47 -2.16 -9.67
N THR A 39 3.66 -1.60 -9.41
CA THR A 39 3.81 -0.23 -8.90
C THR A 39 3.21 0.85 -9.81
N LEU A 40 3.11 0.60 -11.11
CA LEU A 40 2.44 1.53 -12.04
C LEU A 40 0.93 1.61 -11.76
N ALA A 41 0.29 0.51 -11.41
CA ALA A 41 -1.13 0.49 -11.11
C ALA A 41 -1.49 1.28 -9.84
N MET A 42 -0.56 1.40 -8.89
CA MET A 42 -0.81 2.02 -7.57
C MET A 42 -0.47 3.51 -7.51
N GLY A 43 0.41 4.00 -8.38
CA GLY A 43 0.99 5.35 -8.22
C GLY A 43 0.66 6.35 -9.32
N VAL A 44 0.12 5.93 -10.45
CA VAL A 44 -0.07 6.80 -11.63
C VAL A 44 -1.43 6.57 -12.27
N ASN A 45 -2.10 7.65 -12.65
CA ASN A 45 -3.35 7.55 -13.42
C ASN A 45 -3.05 7.39 -14.92
N LEU A 46 -2.89 6.14 -15.34
CA LEU A 46 -2.68 5.76 -16.73
C LEU A 46 -3.72 4.70 -17.13
N PRO A 47 -4.92 5.12 -17.53
CA PRO A 47 -5.92 4.18 -18.02
C PRO A 47 -5.50 3.61 -19.38
N ALA A 48 -5.73 2.33 -19.57
CA ALA A 48 -5.44 1.60 -20.80
C ALA A 48 -6.70 0.88 -21.29
N PHE A 49 -6.87 0.70 -22.58
CA PHE A 49 -7.97 -0.13 -23.10
C PHE A 49 -7.88 -1.55 -22.54
N ARG A 50 -6.67 -2.13 -22.54
CA ARG A 50 -6.42 -3.51 -22.11
C ARG A 50 -5.32 -3.59 -21.09
N VAL A 51 -5.57 -4.33 -20.00
CA VAL A 51 -4.58 -4.72 -18.99
C VAL A 51 -4.36 -6.22 -19.05
N ILE A 52 -3.11 -6.65 -19.21
CA ILE A 52 -2.75 -8.06 -19.27
C ILE A 52 -1.87 -8.40 -18.08
N MET A 53 -2.35 -9.29 -17.22
CA MET A 53 -1.61 -9.80 -16.08
C MET A 53 -0.98 -11.15 -16.44
N ARG A 54 0.34 -11.16 -16.58
CA ARG A 54 1.09 -12.35 -16.94
C ARG A 54 1.08 -13.41 -15.85
N SER A 55 1.12 -12.98 -14.59
CA SER A 55 1.09 -13.84 -13.42
C SER A 55 0.48 -13.08 -12.25
N LEU A 56 -0.33 -13.76 -11.45
CA LEU A 56 -0.87 -13.25 -10.18
C LEU A 56 -0.07 -13.74 -8.97
N LYS A 57 1.15 -14.22 -9.20
CA LYS A 57 2.10 -14.62 -8.17
C LYS A 57 3.29 -13.70 -8.17
N ARG A 58 3.80 -13.38 -6.97
CA ARG A 58 5.06 -12.66 -6.79
C ARG A 58 5.90 -13.27 -5.67
N TYR A 59 7.18 -13.02 -5.71
CA TYR A 59 8.10 -13.43 -4.65
C TYR A 59 7.87 -12.58 -3.38
N SER A 60 7.56 -13.22 -2.27
CA SER A 60 7.29 -12.61 -0.97
C SER A 60 8.36 -12.94 0.09
N GLY A 61 9.63 -12.96 -0.29
CA GLY A 61 10.74 -13.20 0.61
C GLY A 61 10.68 -14.57 1.28
N ARG A 62 10.35 -14.64 2.57
CA ARG A 62 10.37 -15.90 3.36
C ARG A 62 9.40 -16.98 2.88
N ARG A 63 8.33 -16.61 2.17
CA ARG A 63 7.29 -17.56 1.69
C ARG A 63 7.50 -18.03 0.25
N GLY A 64 8.51 -17.49 -0.46
CA GLY A 64 8.74 -17.80 -1.87
C GLY A 64 7.70 -17.14 -2.78
N MET A 65 7.23 -17.88 -3.82
CA MET A 65 6.18 -17.38 -4.73
C MET A 65 4.81 -17.50 -4.06
N ASP A 66 4.14 -16.37 -3.88
CA ASP A 66 2.82 -16.28 -3.25
C ASP A 66 1.84 -15.52 -4.14
N TRP A 67 0.56 -15.79 -3.98
CA TRP A 67 -0.51 -15.11 -4.70
C TRP A 67 -0.66 -13.67 -4.20
N ILE A 68 -0.89 -12.73 -5.14
CA ILE A 68 -1.17 -11.35 -4.77
C ILE A 68 -2.53 -11.23 -4.07
N PRO A 69 -2.76 -10.19 -3.24
CA PRO A 69 -4.08 -9.88 -2.69
C PRO A 69 -5.12 -9.60 -3.79
N VAL A 70 -6.39 -9.93 -3.52
CA VAL A 70 -7.51 -9.64 -4.43
C VAL A 70 -7.68 -8.13 -4.61
N LEU A 71 -7.48 -7.35 -3.56
CA LEU A 71 -7.48 -5.88 -3.66
C LEU A 71 -6.45 -5.36 -4.67
N GLU A 72 -5.22 -5.92 -4.66
CA GLU A 72 -4.17 -5.55 -5.61
C GLU A 72 -4.56 -5.92 -7.05
N TYR A 73 -5.18 -7.08 -7.24
CA TYR A 73 -5.74 -7.49 -8.51
C TYR A 73 -6.78 -6.48 -9.02
N HIS A 74 -7.73 -6.09 -8.19
CA HIS A 74 -8.75 -5.10 -8.56
C HIS A 74 -8.16 -3.72 -8.88
N GLN A 75 -7.11 -3.30 -8.19
CA GLN A 75 -6.40 -2.06 -8.51
C GLN A 75 -5.73 -2.11 -9.88
N MET A 76 -5.20 -3.28 -10.28
CA MET A 76 -4.61 -3.47 -11.61
C MET A 76 -5.69 -3.55 -12.69
N THR A 77 -6.73 -4.35 -12.49
CA THR A 77 -7.84 -4.50 -13.46
C THR A 77 -8.63 -3.20 -13.63
N GLY A 78 -8.78 -2.41 -12.56
CA GLY A 78 -9.40 -1.09 -12.58
C GLY A 78 -8.65 -0.04 -13.43
N ARG A 79 -7.50 -0.39 -14.01
CA ARG A 79 -6.83 0.43 -15.03
C ARG A 79 -7.31 0.12 -16.44
N ALA A 80 -8.09 -0.94 -16.64
CA ALA A 80 -8.72 -1.26 -17.91
C ALA A 80 -9.92 -0.34 -18.16
N GLY A 81 -10.01 0.17 -19.40
CA GLY A 81 -11.01 1.16 -19.80
C GLY A 81 -10.47 2.59 -19.78
N ARG A 82 -10.86 3.37 -20.77
CA ARG A 82 -10.43 4.75 -20.97
C ARG A 82 -11.66 5.66 -21.05
N PRO A 83 -12.12 6.24 -19.94
CA PRO A 83 -13.37 7.01 -19.89
C PRO A 83 -13.37 8.26 -20.79
N ASN A 84 -12.19 8.74 -21.22
CA ASN A 84 -12.05 9.89 -22.11
C ASN A 84 -11.95 9.51 -23.60
N PHE A 85 -12.06 8.23 -23.93
CA PHE A 85 -12.09 7.71 -25.29
C PHE A 85 -13.47 7.08 -25.55
N SER A 86 -13.83 6.88 -26.80
CA SER A 86 -15.09 6.24 -27.21
C SER A 86 -15.11 4.71 -26.99
N ASP A 87 -14.37 4.25 -25.98
CA ASP A 87 -14.33 2.82 -25.64
C ASP A 87 -15.57 2.49 -24.78
N ASP A 88 -16.44 1.63 -25.27
CA ASP A 88 -17.63 1.19 -24.54
C ASP A 88 -17.29 0.26 -23.36
N TYR A 89 -16.10 -0.35 -23.37
CA TYR A 89 -15.59 -1.25 -22.34
C TYR A 89 -14.07 -1.28 -22.28
N GLY A 90 -13.54 -1.81 -21.19
CA GLY A 90 -12.12 -2.13 -21.01
C GLY A 90 -11.92 -3.62 -20.81
N GLU A 91 -10.74 -4.12 -21.15
CA GLU A 91 -10.42 -5.54 -21.04
C GLU A 91 -9.33 -5.80 -19.99
N ALA A 92 -9.63 -6.66 -19.02
CA ALA A 92 -8.66 -7.20 -18.06
C ALA A 92 -8.45 -8.70 -18.34
N ILE A 93 -7.23 -9.07 -18.73
CA ILE A 93 -6.87 -10.43 -19.13
C ILE A 93 -5.87 -10.99 -18.12
N SER A 94 -6.20 -12.12 -17.49
CA SER A 94 -5.28 -12.88 -16.64
C SER A 94 -4.83 -14.15 -17.35
N LEU A 95 -3.52 -14.40 -17.40
CA LEU A 95 -2.98 -15.62 -18.00
C LEU A 95 -2.86 -16.70 -16.92
N ALA A 96 -3.32 -17.90 -17.27
CA ALA A 96 -3.17 -19.10 -16.46
C ALA A 96 -2.30 -20.13 -17.17
N SER A 97 -1.47 -20.85 -16.43
CA SER A 97 -0.58 -21.89 -16.96
C SER A 97 -1.24 -23.28 -17.04
N SER A 98 -2.40 -23.43 -16.42
CA SER A 98 -3.18 -24.68 -16.40
C SER A 98 -4.66 -24.41 -16.13
N ASP A 99 -5.52 -25.38 -16.43
CA ASP A 99 -6.95 -25.30 -16.10
C ASP A 99 -7.20 -25.14 -14.59
N LYS A 100 -6.43 -25.84 -13.75
CA LYS A 100 -6.52 -25.68 -12.30
C LYS A 100 -6.19 -24.24 -11.84
N GLU A 101 -5.18 -23.65 -12.44
CA GLU A 101 -4.81 -22.25 -12.16
C GLU A 101 -5.89 -21.28 -12.66
N ARG A 102 -6.46 -21.53 -13.83
CA ARG A 102 -7.59 -20.75 -14.36
C ARG A 102 -8.77 -20.79 -13.40
N ASP A 103 -9.19 -21.98 -12.97
CA ASP A 103 -10.34 -22.14 -12.08
C ASP A 103 -10.11 -21.44 -10.75
N PHE A 104 -8.91 -21.56 -10.19
CA PHE A 104 -8.52 -20.80 -8.98
C PHE A 104 -8.56 -19.27 -9.20
N ILE A 105 -8.09 -18.76 -10.33
CA ILE A 105 -8.13 -17.33 -10.65
C ILE A 105 -9.57 -16.85 -10.76
N VAL A 106 -10.42 -17.60 -11.43
CA VAL A 106 -11.85 -17.26 -11.56
C VAL A 106 -12.52 -17.21 -10.19
N GLU A 107 -12.33 -18.22 -9.37
CA GLU A 107 -12.97 -18.29 -8.06
C GLU A 107 -12.45 -17.19 -7.12
N LYS A 108 -11.13 -17.04 -7.01
CA LYS A 108 -10.53 -16.14 -6.02
C LYS A 108 -10.58 -14.67 -6.44
N TYR A 109 -10.31 -14.36 -7.70
CA TYR A 109 -10.08 -12.97 -8.14
C TYR A 109 -11.25 -12.37 -8.93
N ILE A 110 -11.94 -13.18 -9.75
CA ILE A 110 -13.05 -12.67 -10.56
C ILE A 110 -14.34 -12.67 -9.75
N ASN A 111 -14.62 -13.79 -9.08
CA ASN A 111 -15.84 -13.99 -8.27
C ASN A 111 -15.63 -13.70 -6.78
N GLY A 112 -14.39 -13.58 -6.33
CA GLY A 112 -14.04 -13.35 -4.93
C GLY A 112 -14.19 -11.89 -4.52
N SER A 113 -14.33 -11.67 -3.23
CA SER A 113 -14.31 -10.33 -2.62
C SER A 113 -12.90 -9.92 -2.23
N ALA A 114 -12.62 -8.60 -2.27
CA ALA A 114 -11.37 -8.07 -1.75
C ALA A 114 -11.25 -8.34 -0.25
N GLU A 115 -10.00 -8.50 0.20
CA GLU A 115 -9.69 -8.66 1.61
C GLU A 115 -10.12 -7.41 2.39
N GLU A 116 -10.57 -7.60 3.62
CA GLU A 116 -10.85 -6.48 4.52
C GLU A 116 -9.58 -5.67 4.79
N ILE A 117 -9.74 -4.35 4.81
CA ILE A 117 -8.65 -3.44 5.17
C ILE A 117 -8.54 -3.43 6.69
N VAL A 118 -7.39 -3.86 7.20
CA VAL A 118 -7.09 -3.87 8.64
C VAL A 118 -5.99 -2.84 8.93
N SER A 119 -6.17 -2.09 10.01
CA SER A 119 -5.16 -1.13 10.47
C SER A 119 -3.88 -1.87 10.87
N LYS A 120 -2.77 -1.49 10.26
CA LYS A 120 -1.44 -2.04 10.62
C LYS A 120 -0.97 -1.60 12.00
N LEU A 121 -1.62 -0.62 12.63
CA LEU A 121 -1.33 -0.19 14.00
C LEU A 121 -1.69 -1.26 15.04
N SER A 122 -2.50 -2.27 14.69
CA SER A 122 -2.73 -3.45 15.55
C SER A 122 -1.47 -4.29 15.78
N VAL A 123 -0.40 -4.08 14.99
CA VAL A 123 0.88 -4.77 15.13
C VAL A 123 1.83 -3.94 15.99
N GLU A 124 2.24 -4.47 17.14
CA GLU A 124 3.07 -3.75 18.15
C GLU A 124 4.25 -2.94 17.60
N PRO A 125 5.14 -3.48 16.73
CA PRO A 125 6.26 -2.69 16.23
C PRO A 125 5.83 -1.45 15.43
N VAL A 126 4.66 -1.52 14.77
CA VAL A 126 4.11 -0.40 13.99
C VAL A 126 3.51 0.63 14.92
N LEU A 127 2.78 0.19 15.97
CA LEU A 127 2.20 1.06 16.99
C LEU A 127 3.30 1.84 17.73
N ARG A 128 4.36 1.16 18.21
CA ARG A 128 5.50 1.81 18.88
C ARG A 128 6.15 2.88 18.01
N ARG A 129 6.34 2.61 16.73
CA ARG A 129 6.89 3.59 15.79
C ARG A 129 5.96 4.80 15.61
N ALA A 130 4.66 4.57 15.51
CA ALA A 130 3.68 5.65 15.43
C ALA A 130 3.68 6.52 16.69
N VAL A 131 3.67 5.91 17.88
CA VAL A 131 3.78 6.58 19.17
C VAL A 131 5.03 7.47 19.23
N LEU A 132 6.21 6.91 18.93
CA LEU A 132 7.46 7.67 18.92
C LEU A 132 7.40 8.84 17.92
N SER A 133 6.89 8.61 16.71
CA SER A 133 6.80 9.64 15.67
C SER A 133 5.90 10.81 16.09
N LEU A 134 4.76 10.55 16.74
CA LEU A 134 3.84 11.57 17.22
C LEU A 134 4.48 12.43 18.34
N ILE A 135 5.23 11.81 19.25
CA ILE A 135 5.93 12.53 20.32
C ILE A 135 7.12 13.31 19.78
N ALA A 136 7.94 12.68 18.92
CA ALA A 136 9.13 13.31 18.35
C ALA A 136 8.81 14.50 17.45
N SER A 137 7.66 14.47 16.76
CA SER A 137 7.16 15.61 15.96
C SER A 137 6.53 16.72 16.79
N GLY A 138 6.32 16.50 18.11
CA GLY A 138 5.61 17.44 18.99
C GLY A 138 4.10 17.51 18.71
N PHE A 139 3.55 16.59 17.94
CA PHE A 139 2.12 16.54 17.65
C PHE A 139 1.30 16.11 18.86
N VAL A 140 1.84 15.20 19.66
CA VAL A 140 1.27 14.74 20.92
C VAL A 140 2.27 15.00 22.03
N ILE A 141 1.82 15.66 23.12
CA ILE A 141 2.63 16.04 24.27
C ILE A 141 2.08 15.51 25.59
N LYS A 142 0.88 14.91 25.60
CA LYS A 142 0.26 14.30 26.79
C LYS A 142 -0.22 12.89 26.50
N VAL A 143 -0.34 12.08 27.54
CA VAL A 143 -0.82 10.70 27.43
C VAL A 143 -2.27 10.66 26.95
N ASP A 144 -3.15 11.51 27.48
CA ASP A 144 -4.56 11.55 27.08
C ASP A 144 -4.72 11.95 25.61
N ASP A 145 -3.95 12.94 25.15
CA ASP A 145 -3.94 13.35 23.73
C ASP A 145 -3.53 12.20 22.81
N MET A 146 -2.66 11.29 23.29
CA MET A 146 -2.25 10.10 22.55
C MET A 146 -3.40 9.11 22.37
N ILE A 147 -4.14 8.86 23.45
CA ILE A 147 -5.30 7.96 23.43
C ILE A 147 -6.38 8.54 22.49
N ASP A 148 -6.70 9.84 22.64
CA ASP A 148 -7.69 10.53 21.82
C ASP A 148 -7.30 10.53 20.33
N PHE A 149 -6.01 10.72 20.02
CA PHE A 149 -5.51 10.63 18.66
C PHE A 149 -5.77 9.25 18.05
N PHE A 150 -5.42 8.18 18.76
CA PHE A 150 -5.63 6.84 18.25
C PHE A 150 -7.12 6.46 18.18
N LYS A 151 -7.96 6.94 19.11
CA LYS A 151 -9.42 6.78 19.05
C LYS A 151 -10.02 7.43 17.79
N SER A 152 -9.52 8.59 17.40
CA SER A 152 -9.98 9.29 16.19
C SER A 152 -9.44 8.72 14.87
N SER A 153 -8.54 7.74 14.93
CA SER A 153 -7.92 7.11 13.77
C SER A 153 -8.71 5.89 13.26
N PHE A 154 -8.32 5.38 12.07
CA PHE A 154 -8.85 4.11 11.57
C PHE A 154 -8.57 2.93 12.52
N TYR A 155 -7.48 2.98 13.29
CA TYR A 155 -7.21 1.99 14.32
C TYR A 155 -8.26 2.04 15.44
N GLY A 156 -8.62 3.23 15.94
CA GLY A 156 -9.70 3.40 16.89
C GLY A 156 -11.04 2.92 16.32
N PHE A 157 -11.39 3.35 15.11
CA PHE A 157 -12.64 2.89 14.47
C PHE A 157 -12.78 1.36 14.43
N GLN A 158 -11.69 0.62 14.29
CA GLN A 158 -11.74 -0.84 14.25
C GLN A 158 -11.65 -1.52 15.62
N TYR A 159 -11.04 -0.88 16.63
CA TYR A 159 -10.65 -1.54 17.88
C TYR A 159 -10.97 -0.75 19.17
N ASP A 160 -11.64 0.41 19.10
CA ASP A 160 -11.95 1.25 20.27
C ASP A 160 -12.84 0.53 21.32
N ASP A 161 -13.71 -0.36 20.85
CA ASP A 161 -14.55 -1.20 21.71
C ASP A 161 -13.78 -2.38 22.38
N ASP A 162 -12.52 -2.62 21.98
CA ASP A 162 -11.68 -3.66 22.56
C ASP A 162 -11.11 -3.17 23.91
N PHE A 163 -11.41 -3.88 24.98
CA PHE A 163 -10.85 -3.64 26.34
C PHE A 163 -9.33 -3.50 26.36
N SER A 164 -8.65 -4.04 25.37
CA SER A 164 -7.18 -3.97 25.25
C SER A 164 -6.67 -2.73 24.51
N PHE A 165 -7.54 -1.88 23.96
CA PHE A 165 -7.13 -0.75 23.10
C PHE A 165 -6.22 0.24 23.85
N GLU A 166 -6.70 0.81 24.95
CA GLU A 166 -5.91 1.75 25.75
C GLU A 166 -4.70 1.07 26.39
N TYR A 167 -4.85 -0.19 26.79
CA TYR A 167 -3.73 -0.98 27.32
C TYR A 167 -2.60 -1.12 26.29
N LYS A 168 -2.90 -1.43 25.04
CA LYS A 168 -1.89 -1.55 23.97
C LYS A 168 -1.16 -0.24 23.71
N ILE A 169 -1.87 0.89 23.75
CA ILE A 169 -1.26 2.22 23.58
C ILE A 169 -0.33 2.53 24.77
N ASN A 170 -0.80 2.30 26.00
CA ASN A 170 0.00 2.51 27.20
C ASN A 170 1.21 1.58 27.28
N ASP A 171 1.06 0.34 26.85
CA ASP A 171 2.16 -0.63 26.77
C ASP A 171 3.20 -0.20 25.74
N ALA A 172 2.76 0.29 24.55
CA ALA A 172 3.65 0.84 23.55
C ALA A 172 4.42 2.07 24.07
N LEU A 173 3.76 2.97 24.81
CA LEU A 173 4.41 4.11 25.48
C LEU A 173 5.51 3.66 26.45
N LYS A 174 5.21 2.70 27.33
CA LYS A 174 6.18 2.13 28.29
C LYS A 174 7.38 1.51 27.58
N GLN A 175 7.14 0.71 26.54
CA GLN A 175 8.22 0.08 25.78
C GLN A 175 9.13 1.12 25.11
N VAL A 176 8.55 2.18 24.53
CA VAL A 176 9.33 3.27 23.90
C VAL A 176 10.13 4.05 24.93
N GLU A 177 9.63 4.21 26.17
CA GLU A 177 10.36 4.78 27.30
C GLU A 177 11.50 3.86 27.76
N GLU A 178 11.24 2.57 27.95
CA GLU A 178 12.24 1.56 28.32
C GLU A 178 13.41 1.49 27.33
N TYR A 179 13.13 1.71 26.05
CA TYR A 179 14.17 1.82 25.01
C TYR A 179 14.93 3.15 25.05
N GLY A 180 14.55 4.09 25.93
CA GLY A 180 15.21 5.39 26.08
C GLY A 180 14.93 6.38 24.97
N PHE A 181 13.84 6.20 24.22
CA PHE A 181 13.46 7.10 23.12
C PHE A 181 12.57 8.26 23.57
N ILE A 182 11.83 8.10 24.68
CA ILE A 182 11.00 9.13 25.28
C ILE A 182 11.20 9.17 26.80
N ASN A 183 10.75 10.27 27.42
CA ASN A 183 10.58 10.39 28.87
C ASN A 183 9.11 10.66 29.17
N ILE A 184 8.55 9.96 30.12
CA ILE A 184 7.20 10.18 30.65
C ILE A 184 7.33 10.94 31.99
N LEU A 185 6.93 12.21 31.98
CA LEU A 185 7.03 13.12 33.15
C LEU A 185 5.62 13.44 33.65
N GLY A 186 5.05 12.54 34.43
CA GLY A 186 3.65 12.59 34.83
C GLY A 186 2.76 12.38 33.61
N GLU A 187 1.97 13.39 33.22
CA GLU A 187 1.14 13.32 31.99
C GLU A 187 1.91 13.76 30.75
N LYS A 188 3.08 14.39 30.87
CA LYS A 188 3.83 14.97 29.77
C LYS A 188 4.75 13.95 29.10
N LEU A 189 4.73 13.95 27.77
CA LEU A 189 5.56 13.13 26.92
C LEU A 189 6.62 13.98 26.20
N GLU A 190 7.89 13.57 26.29
CA GLU A 190 9.00 14.26 25.64
C GLU A 190 9.93 13.26 24.94
N ALA A 191 10.28 13.53 23.70
CA ALA A 191 11.26 12.72 22.99
C ALA A 191 12.69 13.03 23.47
N THR A 192 13.48 12.00 23.72
CA THR A 192 14.92 12.14 24.01
C THR A 192 15.68 12.54 22.75
N LYS A 193 16.95 12.97 22.90
CA LYS A 193 17.83 13.26 21.76
C LYS A 193 18.00 12.08 20.81
N ILE A 194 17.91 10.85 21.32
CA ILE A 194 17.95 9.62 20.52
C ILE A 194 16.62 9.44 19.81
N GLY A 195 15.51 9.56 20.52
CA GLY A 195 14.16 9.42 19.97
C GLY A 195 13.84 10.42 18.84
N GLN A 196 14.44 11.62 18.87
CA GLN A 196 14.30 12.62 17.79
C GLN A 196 15.07 12.27 16.51
N ARG A 197 16.00 11.30 16.56
CA ARG A 197 16.85 10.90 15.41
C ARG A 197 16.42 9.59 14.75
N VAL A 198 15.53 8.84 15.39
CA VAL A 198 14.99 7.57 14.92
C VAL A 198 13.70 7.79 14.13
#